data_f2998e1d604f2992a4993aa7e60117ea
#
_entry.id   f2998e1d604f2992a4993aa7e60117ea
#
_cell.length_a   1.000
_cell.length_b   1.000
_cell.length_c   1.000
_cell.angle_alpha   90.00
_cell.angle_beta   90.00
_cell.angle_gamma   90.00
#
_symmetry.space_group_name_H-M   'P 1'
#
loop_
_entity.id
_entity.type
_entity.pdbx_description
1 polymer ?
#
loop_
_entity_poly.entity_id
_entity_poly.type
_entity_poly.pdbx_seq_one_letter_code
_entity_poly.pdbx_strand_id
1 'polypeptide(L)'
;MHNLNSFIQNNNLICWVIGFQIFRFLILPFVGLMPQDAYYFLYGQNLSLSYFDHPGMIGYLLRLFSEIFGKSVFVIKLTDFTITTCTILAFYKLASYFLSEKKLERALILITTTLFLSILSFNSTPDVPLLLFWTLSLICLYKAVFEDKKWFWIFAGIAMGLAFNSKYTALLLQFGLISFLIFSNKYRKLFGSPWLWFSILISILVMFPVFLWNYHHDFASFTFQSSERTSSISEFKISPTNFFGAIAHQLLLLLPVLFLVIITFTLKYIKKAVLKF
;
A
#
# COMPACT_ATOMS: atom_id res chain seq x y z
N MET A 1 -4.24 38.78 -0.45
CA MET A 1 -5.55 38.14 -0.64
C MET A 1 -5.88 37.78 -2.09
N HIS A 2 -5.51 38.60 -3.07
CA HIS A 2 -5.80 38.31 -4.51
C HIS A 2 -5.17 37.02 -5.03
N ASN A 3 -3.93 36.69 -4.62
CA ASN A 3 -3.23 35.45 -5.03
C ASN A 3 -3.81 34.15 -4.44
N LEU A 4 -4.41 34.20 -3.25
CA LEU A 4 -5.00 33.02 -2.62
C LEU A 4 -6.33 32.65 -3.28
N ASN A 5 -7.17 33.65 -3.59
CA ASN A 5 -8.44 33.43 -4.25
C ASN A 5 -8.27 32.88 -5.69
N SER A 6 -7.27 33.34 -6.42
CA SER A 6 -6.96 32.83 -7.76
C SER A 6 -6.37 31.40 -7.70
N PHE A 7 -5.56 31.09 -6.69
CA PHE A 7 -5.07 29.72 -6.46
C PHE A 7 -6.22 28.77 -6.12
N ILE A 8 -7.13 29.17 -5.22
CA ILE A 8 -8.31 28.40 -4.85
C ILE A 8 -9.23 28.16 -6.05
N GLN A 9 -9.50 29.19 -6.86
CA GLN A 9 -10.36 29.05 -8.04
C GLN A 9 -9.77 28.12 -9.12
N ASN A 10 -8.43 28.12 -9.29
CA ASN A 10 -7.77 27.26 -10.28
C ASN A 10 -7.51 25.83 -9.78
N ASN A 11 -7.47 25.61 -8.45
CA ASN A 11 -7.10 24.33 -7.82
C ASN A 11 -8.13 23.87 -6.76
N ASN A 12 -9.41 24.13 -6.99
CA ASN A 12 -10.48 23.80 -6.04
C ASN A 12 -10.39 22.38 -5.48
N LEU A 13 -10.10 21.39 -6.33
CA LEU A 13 -10.07 19.99 -5.94
C LEU A 13 -8.86 19.67 -5.04
N ILE A 14 -7.70 20.27 -5.29
CA ILE A 14 -6.53 20.13 -4.41
C ILE A 14 -6.80 20.77 -3.04
N CYS A 15 -7.45 21.93 -3.03
CA CYS A 15 -7.86 22.59 -1.78
C CYS A 15 -8.82 21.70 -0.96
N TRP A 16 -9.73 20.97 -1.61
CA TRP A 16 -10.59 19.98 -0.94
C TRP A 16 -9.79 18.84 -0.30
N VAL A 17 -8.79 18.29 -1.01
CA VAL A 17 -7.93 17.23 -0.46
C VAL A 17 -7.15 17.74 0.76
N ILE A 18 -6.56 18.93 0.65
CA ILE A 18 -5.84 19.57 1.76
C ILE A 18 -6.80 19.81 2.95
N GLY A 19 -7.97 20.38 2.69
CA GLY A 19 -8.98 20.61 3.73
C GLY A 19 -9.41 19.32 4.43
N PHE A 20 -9.58 18.23 3.66
CA PHE A 20 -9.92 16.92 4.21
C PHE A 20 -8.79 16.31 5.06
N GLN A 21 -7.53 16.50 4.66
CA GLN A 21 -6.38 16.07 5.47
C GLN A 21 -6.23 16.92 6.75
N ILE A 22 -6.47 18.23 6.68
CA ILE A 22 -6.52 19.09 7.88
C ILE A 22 -7.64 18.63 8.81
N PHE A 23 -8.81 18.34 8.29
CA PHE A 23 -9.93 17.81 9.07
C PHE A 23 -9.58 16.49 9.77
N ARG A 24 -8.95 15.54 9.05
CA ARG A 24 -8.47 14.29 9.64
C ARG A 24 -7.45 14.55 10.75
N PHE A 25 -6.50 15.46 10.53
CA PHE A 25 -5.51 15.80 11.54
C PHE A 25 -6.15 16.36 12.81
N LEU A 26 -7.15 17.26 12.67
CA LEU A 26 -7.86 17.85 13.80
C LEU A 26 -8.70 16.84 14.60
N ILE A 27 -9.08 15.73 13.99
CA ILE A 27 -9.81 14.65 14.66
C ILE A 27 -8.90 13.73 15.48
N LEU A 28 -7.60 13.63 15.15
CA LEU A 28 -6.68 12.67 15.80
C LEU A 28 -6.77 12.64 17.33
N PRO A 29 -6.84 13.79 18.05
CA PRO A 29 -6.93 13.77 19.51
C PRO A 29 -8.19 13.14 20.07
N PHE A 30 -9.25 13.03 19.25
CA PHE A 30 -10.56 12.50 19.64
C PHE A 30 -10.76 11.03 19.27
N VAL A 31 -9.82 10.45 18.51
CA VAL A 31 -9.86 9.02 18.13
C VAL A 31 -9.25 8.18 19.24
N GLY A 32 -10.04 7.31 19.85
CA GLY A 32 -9.61 6.40 20.90
C GLY A 32 -8.65 5.30 20.40
N LEU A 33 -8.04 4.59 21.33
CA LEU A 33 -7.20 3.41 21.04
C LEU A 33 -8.06 2.26 20.52
N MET A 34 -7.70 1.68 19.41
CA MET A 34 -8.31 0.49 18.82
C MET A 34 -7.50 -0.77 19.17
N PRO A 35 -8.10 -1.98 19.14
CA PRO A 35 -7.38 -3.22 19.45
C PRO A 35 -6.10 -3.43 18.62
N GLN A 36 -6.17 -3.15 17.31
CA GLN A 36 -5.00 -3.23 16.43
C GLN A 36 -3.90 -2.25 16.80
N ASP A 37 -4.26 -1.02 17.20
CA ASP A 37 -3.28 -0.03 17.64
C ASP A 37 -2.47 -0.55 18.82
N ALA A 38 -3.14 -1.08 19.85
CA ALA A 38 -2.50 -1.65 21.02
C ALA A 38 -1.60 -2.83 20.66
N TYR A 39 -2.10 -3.71 19.76
CA TYR A 39 -1.39 -4.89 19.31
C TYR A 39 -0.09 -4.53 18.58
N TYR A 40 -0.15 -3.68 17.55
CA TYR A 40 1.05 -3.28 16.81
C TYR A 40 1.94 -2.29 17.57
N PHE A 41 1.38 -1.52 18.49
CA PHE A 41 2.18 -0.72 19.41
C PHE A 41 3.05 -1.60 20.31
N LEU A 42 2.53 -2.74 20.77
CA LEU A 42 3.31 -3.74 21.52
C LEU A 42 4.51 -4.26 20.70
N TYR A 43 4.37 -4.44 19.39
CA TYR A 43 5.50 -4.76 18.51
C TYR A 43 6.59 -3.68 18.59
N GLY A 44 6.19 -2.41 18.53
CA GLY A 44 7.12 -1.28 18.67
C GLY A 44 7.81 -1.20 20.05
N GLN A 45 7.17 -1.70 21.11
CA GLN A 45 7.79 -1.75 22.45
C GLN A 45 8.76 -2.95 22.57
N ASN A 46 8.56 -4.02 21.84
CA ASN A 46 9.35 -5.25 21.87
C ASN A 46 9.89 -5.53 20.48
N LEU A 47 10.92 -4.76 20.08
CA LEU A 47 11.48 -4.85 18.73
C LEU A 47 12.06 -6.24 18.45
N SER A 48 11.69 -6.80 17.31
CA SER A 48 12.18 -8.05 16.77
C SER A 48 12.34 -7.95 15.26
N LEU A 49 13.10 -8.85 14.64
CA LEU A 49 13.32 -8.85 13.17
C LEU A 49 12.04 -9.17 12.38
N SER A 50 11.10 -9.87 13.00
CA SER A 50 9.74 -10.13 12.50
C SER A 50 8.87 -10.59 13.68
N TYR A 51 7.60 -10.90 13.42
CA TYR A 51 6.64 -11.36 14.42
C TYR A 51 5.81 -12.51 13.85
N PHE A 52 4.99 -13.14 14.73
CA PHE A 52 4.27 -14.36 14.41
C PHE A 52 3.28 -14.20 13.23
N ASP A 53 2.46 -13.15 13.23
CA ASP A 53 1.39 -12.98 12.24
C ASP A 53 1.78 -12.09 11.05
N HIS A 54 2.68 -11.11 11.25
CA HIS A 54 3.13 -10.17 10.22
C HIS A 54 4.57 -9.71 10.43
N PRO A 55 5.28 -9.27 9.36
CA PRO A 55 6.55 -8.56 9.49
C PRO A 55 6.42 -7.27 10.30
N GLY A 56 7.55 -6.74 10.81
CA GLY A 56 7.59 -5.75 11.86
C GLY A 56 7.45 -4.28 11.46
N MET A 57 7.27 -3.93 10.18
CA MET A 57 7.39 -2.55 9.70
C MET A 57 6.48 -1.56 10.43
N ILE A 58 5.22 -1.91 10.68
CA ILE A 58 4.29 -1.02 11.40
C ILE A 58 4.77 -0.79 12.84
N GLY A 59 5.28 -1.82 13.52
CA GLY A 59 5.87 -1.70 14.87
C GLY A 59 7.10 -0.79 14.88
N TYR A 60 7.98 -0.90 13.87
CA TYR A 60 9.17 -0.04 13.77
C TYR A 60 8.79 1.44 13.57
N LEU A 61 7.78 1.73 12.77
CA LEU A 61 7.31 3.09 12.54
C LEU A 61 6.63 3.66 13.79
N LEU A 62 5.80 2.87 14.47
CA LEU A 62 5.20 3.25 15.75
C LEU A 62 6.27 3.51 16.82
N ARG A 63 7.33 2.70 16.86
CA ARG A 63 8.48 2.93 17.76
C ARG A 63 9.20 4.24 17.43
N LEU A 64 9.52 4.46 16.14
CA LEU A 64 10.19 5.68 15.68
C LEU A 64 9.43 6.94 16.12
N PHE A 65 8.12 6.98 15.85
CA PHE A 65 7.30 8.13 16.25
C PHE A 65 7.18 8.28 17.76
N SER A 66 7.11 7.16 18.49
CA SER A 66 7.06 7.18 19.96
C SER A 66 8.35 7.72 20.60
N GLU A 67 9.51 7.44 20.01
CA GLU A 67 10.79 7.98 20.48
C GLU A 67 10.91 9.50 20.23
N ILE A 68 10.33 9.99 19.12
CA ILE A 68 10.40 11.41 18.74
C ILE A 68 9.37 12.24 19.48
N PHE A 69 8.11 11.76 19.58
CA PHE A 69 6.96 12.54 20.05
C PHE A 69 6.38 12.05 21.39
N GLY A 70 6.98 11.02 21.99
CA GLY A 70 6.49 10.42 23.23
C GLY A 70 5.43 9.33 23.01
N LYS A 71 5.12 8.61 24.10
CA LYS A 71 4.18 7.47 24.08
C LYS A 71 2.77 7.95 24.45
N SER A 72 1.90 8.04 23.45
CA SER A 72 0.50 8.40 23.66
C SER A 72 -0.38 7.84 22.52
N VAL A 73 -1.68 7.74 22.77
CA VAL A 73 -2.67 7.37 21.73
C VAL A 73 -2.60 8.33 20.55
N PHE A 74 -2.44 9.62 20.82
CA PHE A 74 -2.30 10.63 19.77
C PHE A 74 -1.10 10.33 18.86
N VAL A 75 0.06 9.93 19.39
CA VAL A 75 1.26 9.63 18.60
C VAL A 75 1.07 8.38 17.76
N ILE A 76 0.35 7.36 18.25
CA ILE A 76 -0.02 6.20 17.44
C ILE A 76 -0.84 6.66 16.22
N LYS A 77 -1.89 7.45 16.45
CA LYS A 77 -2.74 7.98 15.37
C LYS A 77 -1.99 8.92 14.42
N LEU A 78 -1.07 9.73 14.96
CA LEU A 78 -0.20 10.60 14.18
C LEU A 78 0.70 9.81 13.24
N THR A 79 1.19 8.65 13.67
CA THR A 79 2.00 7.74 12.84
C THR A 79 1.21 7.27 11.62
N ASP A 80 0.02 6.70 11.85
CA ASP A 80 -0.84 6.20 10.77
C ASP A 80 -1.28 7.31 9.81
N PHE A 81 -1.69 8.45 10.36
CA PHE A 81 -2.05 9.63 9.60
C PHE A 81 -0.90 10.13 8.71
N THR A 82 0.31 10.19 9.26
CA THR A 82 1.50 10.66 8.51
C THR A 82 1.83 9.72 7.37
N ILE A 83 1.86 8.40 7.63
CA ILE A 83 2.18 7.40 6.61
C ILE A 83 1.11 7.40 5.50
N THR A 84 -0.17 7.47 5.86
CA THR A 84 -1.26 7.53 4.87
C THR A 84 -1.25 8.83 4.07
N THR A 85 -0.86 9.96 4.69
CA THR A 85 -0.65 11.22 3.97
C THR A 85 0.50 11.09 2.97
N CYS A 86 1.63 10.49 3.36
CA CYS A 86 2.72 10.16 2.44
C CYS A 86 2.26 9.23 1.31
N THR A 87 1.38 8.28 1.60
CA THR A 87 0.77 7.40 0.58
C THR A 87 -0.05 8.19 -0.44
N ILE A 88 -0.86 9.17 0.00
CA ILE A 88 -1.63 10.04 -0.90
C ILE A 88 -0.70 10.85 -1.80
N LEU A 89 0.38 11.41 -1.24
CA LEU A 89 1.39 12.16 -2.02
C LEU A 89 2.12 11.26 -3.03
N ALA A 90 2.49 10.06 -2.62
CA ALA A 90 3.09 9.07 -3.52
C ALA A 90 2.11 8.64 -4.62
N PHE A 91 0.83 8.42 -4.28
CA PHE A 91 -0.21 8.11 -5.25
C PHE A 91 -0.41 9.26 -6.25
N TYR A 92 -0.45 10.51 -5.79
CA TYR A 92 -0.51 11.68 -6.66
C TYR A 92 0.64 11.65 -7.67
N LYS A 93 1.87 11.39 -7.21
CA LYS A 93 3.04 11.30 -8.08
C LYS A 93 2.93 10.15 -9.07
N LEU A 94 2.52 8.96 -8.63
CA LEU A 94 2.33 7.80 -9.50
C LEU A 94 1.25 8.06 -10.56
N ALA A 95 0.10 8.58 -10.14
CA ALA A 95 -1.02 8.87 -11.02
C ALA A 95 -0.68 9.96 -12.06
N SER A 96 0.19 10.91 -11.71
CA SER A 96 0.64 11.97 -12.63
C SER A 96 1.39 11.45 -13.86
N TYR A 97 1.91 10.22 -13.83
CA TYR A 97 2.51 9.62 -15.03
C TYR A 97 1.49 9.14 -16.07
N PHE A 98 0.23 8.97 -15.68
CA PHE A 98 -0.80 8.33 -16.51
C PHE A 98 -2.01 9.24 -16.78
N LEU A 99 -2.23 10.26 -15.95
CA LEU A 99 -3.44 11.08 -15.97
C LEU A 99 -3.13 12.54 -16.30
N SER A 100 -4.03 13.16 -17.08
CA SER A 100 -4.03 14.62 -17.24
C SER A 100 -4.48 15.30 -15.93
N GLU A 101 -4.13 16.58 -15.75
CA GLU A 101 -4.39 17.35 -14.52
C GLU A 101 -5.81 17.18 -13.97
N LYS A 102 -6.85 17.43 -14.77
CA LYS A 102 -8.25 17.29 -14.34
C LYS A 102 -8.62 15.86 -13.90
N LYS A 103 -8.02 14.83 -14.53
CA LYS A 103 -8.26 13.43 -14.15
C LYS A 103 -7.47 13.08 -12.90
N LEU A 104 -6.28 13.62 -12.75
CA LEU A 104 -5.42 13.46 -11.60
C LEU A 104 -6.07 14.00 -10.32
N GLU A 105 -6.61 15.21 -10.38
CA GLU A 105 -7.37 15.81 -9.28
C GLU A 105 -8.56 14.95 -8.86
N ARG A 106 -9.35 14.46 -9.82
CA ARG A 106 -10.48 13.55 -9.52
C ARG A 106 -10.03 12.24 -8.90
N ALA A 107 -8.93 11.65 -9.40
CA ALA A 107 -8.35 10.43 -8.84
C ALA A 107 -7.87 10.66 -7.40
N LEU A 108 -7.30 11.83 -7.12
CA LEU A 108 -6.84 12.20 -5.79
C LEU A 108 -8.00 12.36 -4.80
N ILE A 109 -9.11 12.99 -5.20
CA ILE A 109 -10.32 13.04 -4.39
C ILE A 109 -10.85 11.65 -4.13
N LEU A 110 -10.98 10.84 -5.18
CA LEU A 110 -11.51 9.48 -5.05
C LEU A 110 -10.72 8.66 -4.03
N ILE A 111 -9.39 8.60 -4.14
CA ILE A 111 -8.57 7.84 -3.18
C ILE A 111 -8.67 8.42 -1.76
N THR A 112 -8.62 9.74 -1.63
CA THR A 112 -8.66 10.41 -0.32
C THR A 112 -9.97 10.19 0.40
N THR A 113 -11.10 10.11 -0.32
CA THR A 113 -12.43 9.93 0.24
C THR A 113 -12.84 8.46 0.39
N THR A 114 -12.02 7.48 -0.02
CA THR A 114 -12.34 6.07 0.22
C THR A 114 -12.39 5.79 1.72
N LEU A 115 -13.38 4.99 2.13
CA LEU A 115 -13.50 4.53 3.52
C LEU A 115 -12.25 3.75 3.95
N PHE A 116 -11.71 2.93 3.06
CA PHE A 116 -10.50 2.15 3.31
C PHE A 116 -9.32 3.02 3.74
N LEU A 117 -8.95 4.04 2.95
CA LEU A 117 -7.85 4.93 3.30
C LEU A 117 -8.16 5.77 4.56
N SER A 118 -9.44 6.10 4.77
CA SER A 118 -9.87 6.81 5.98
C SER A 118 -9.66 5.96 7.23
N ILE A 119 -10.01 4.67 7.18
CA ILE A 119 -9.76 3.72 8.28
C ILE A 119 -8.25 3.60 8.53
N LEU A 120 -7.44 3.42 7.49
CA LEU A 120 -5.98 3.28 7.62
C LEU A 120 -5.32 4.55 8.20
N SER A 121 -5.96 5.72 8.09
CA SER A 121 -5.44 6.95 8.68
C SER A 121 -5.60 7.01 10.22
N PHE A 122 -6.36 6.07 10.80
CA PHE A 122 -6.71 6.07 12.22
C PHE A 122 -6.56 4.70 12.89
N ASN A 123 -6.08 3.69 12.17
CA ASN A 123 -5.98 2.32 12.69
C ASN A 123 -4.69 1.67 12.21
N SER A 124 -3.81 1.39 13.17
CA SER A 124 -2.51 0.78 12.90
C SER A 124 -2.68 -0.64 12.38
N THR A 125 -2.28 -0.86 11.14
CA THR A 125 -2.26 -2.17 10.49
C THR A 125 -1.05 -2.30 9.57
N PRO A 126 -0.63 -3.53 9.21
CA PRO A 126 0.43 -3.74 8.22
C PRO A 126 0.13 -3.11 6.85
N ASP A 127 -1.14 -2.87 6.53
CA ASP A 127 -1.55 -2.24 5.27
C ASP A 127 -1.15 -0.74 5.20
N VAL A 128 -0.99 -0.07 6.34
CA VAL A 128 -0.58 1.34 6.40
C VAL A 128 0.80 1.54 5.72
N PRO A 129 1.89 0.91 6.18
CA PRO A 129 3.19 1.03 5.52
C PRO A 129 3.24 0.27 4.18
N LEU A 130 2.47 -0.82 4.02
CA LEU A 130 2.41 -1.56 2.76
C LEU A 130 2.03 -0.65 1.59
N LEU A 131 0.93 0.10 1.71
CA LEU A 131 0.45 0.98 0.63
C LEU A 131 1.47 2.06 0.25
N LEU A 132 2.18 2.61 1.22
CA LEU A 132 3.24 3.58 0.96
C LEU A 132 4.36 2.94 0.15
N PHE A 133 4.96 1.86 0.66
CA PHE A 133 6.11 1.23 0.01
C PHE A 133 5.73 0.54 -1.30
N TRP A 134 4.51 0.01 -1.42
CA TRP A 134 3.98 -0.48 -2.69
C TRP A 134 3.92 0.63 -3.75
N THR A 135 3.36 1.78 -3.40
CA THR A 135 3.25 2.92 -4.31
C THR A 135 4.62 3.48 -4.69
N LEU A 136 5.55 3.59 -3.73
CA LEU A 136 6.94 3.99 -3.99
C LEU A 136 7.66 2.99 -4.90
N SER A 137 7.44 1.69 -4.71
CA SER A 137 7.98 0.64 -5.60
C SER A 137 7.52 0.86 -7.04
N LEU A 138 6.22 1.10 -7.26
CA LEU A 138 5.68 1.35 -8.59
C LEU A 138 6.22 2.64 -9.23
N ILE A 139 6.43 3.72 -8.45
CA ILE A 139 7.08 4.95 -8.93
C ILE A 139 8.52 4.66 -9.39
N CYS A 140 9.27 3.93 -8.57
CA CYS A 140 10.67 3.60 -8.88
C CYS A 140 10.76 2.66 -10.09
N LEU A 141 9.91 1.64 -10.17
CA LEU A 141 9.83 0.75 -11.32
C LEU A 141 9.42 1.48 -12.59
N TYR A 142 8.46 2.43 -12.51
CA TYR A 142 8.10 3.26 -13.66
C TYR A 142 9.33 3.99 -14.22
N LYS A 143 10.08 4.67 -13.36
CA LYS A 143 11.28 5.41 -13.78
C LYS A 143 12.40 4.51 -14.26
N ALA A 144 12.57 3.34 -13.65
CA ALA A 144 13.58 2.37 -14.05
C ALA A 144 13.28 1.73 -15.41
N VAL A 145 12.01 1.33 -15.65
CA VAL A 145 11.59 0.57 -16.83
C VAL A 145 11.26 1.48 -18.01
N PHE A 146 10.48 2.55 -17.76
CA PHE A 146 9.93 3.37 -18.85
C PHE A 146 10.76 4.63 -19.15
N GLU A 147 11.48 5.15 -18.14
CA GLU A 147 12.37 6.31 -18.30
C GLU A 147 13.86 5.93 -18.38
N ASP A 148 14.19 4.63 -18.36
CA ASP A 148 15.56 4.06 -18.39
C ASP A 148 16.51 4.67 -17.34
N LYS A 149 15.97 5.07 -16.17
CA LYS A 149 16.75 5.64 -15.07
C LYS A 149 17.31 4.54 -14.18
N LYS A 150 18.55 4.13 -14.43
CA LYS A 150 19.22 2.99 -13.81
C LYS A 150 19.24 3.01 -12.28
N TRP A 151 19.50 4.15 -11.65
CA TRP A 151 19.52 4.29 -10.20
C TRP A 151 18.18 3.97 -9.52
N PHE A 152 17.05 4.12 -10.25
CA PHE A 152 15.73 3.78 -9.72
C PHE A 152 15.53 2.28 -9.52
N TRP A 153 16.34 1.41 -10.11
CA TRP A 153 16.35 -0.01 -9.79
C TRP A 153 16.77 -0.29 -8.34
N ILE A 154 17.75 0.46 -7.81
CA ILE A 154 18.16 0.37 -6.41
C ILE A 154 17.01 0.75 -5.48
N PHE A 155 16.41 1.92 -5.73
CA PHE A 155 15.27 2.39 -4.92
C PHE A 155 14.05 1.47 -5.05
N ALA A 156 13.80 0.88 -6.22
CA ALA A 156 12.76 -0.13 -6.42
C ALA A 156 13.02 -1.37 -5.54
N GLY A 157 14.25 -1.87 -5.53
CA GLY A 157 14.63 -3.01 -4.68
C GLY A 157 14.41 -2.72 -3.19
N ILE A 158 14.87 -1.56 -2.72
CA ILE A 158 14.65 -1.13 -1.32
C ILE A 158 13.16 -1.03 -1.02
N ALA A 159 12.38 -0.34 -1.85
CA ALA A 159 10.95 -0.13 -1.62
C ALA A 159 10.15 -1.46 -1.65
N MET A 160 10.47 -2.38 -2.56
CA MET A 160 9.86 -3.72 -2.61
C MET A 160 10.19 -4.54 -1.35
N GLY A 161 11.43 -4.46 -0.86
CA GLY A 161 11.83 -5.13 0.38
C GLY A 161 11.11 -4.54 1.60
N LEU A 162 10.99 -3.22 1.70
CA LEU A 162 10.26 -2.54 2.78
C LEU A 162 8.74 -2.85 2.72
N ALA A 163 8.18 -2.95 1.52
CA ALA A 163 6.81 -3.40 1.34
C ALA A 163 6.60 -4.84 1.86
N PHE A 164 7.55 -5.75 1.61
CA PHE A 164 7.51 -7.11 2.15
C PHE A 164 7.64 -7.12 3.68
N ASN A 165 8.51 -6.29 4.24
CA ASN A 165 8.65 -6.11 5.70
C ASN A 165 7.39 -5.48 6.32
N SER A 166 6.49 -4.94 5.51
CA SER A 166 5.15 -4.49 5.94
C SER A 166 4.15 -5.65 5.92
N LYS A 167 4.08 -6.41 4.81
CA LYS A 167 3.14 -7.52 4.64
C LYS A 167 3.64 -8.50 3.58
N TYR A 168 3.51 -9.80 3.82
CA TYR A 168 3.98 -10.85 2.89
C TYR A 168 3.37 -10.76 1.49
N THR A 169 2.15 -10.23 1.35
CA THR A 169 1.50 -10.04 0.05
C THR A 169 2.28 -9.11 -0.89
N ALA A 170 3.22 -8.30 -0.37
CA ALA A 170 4.09 -7.46 -1.20
C ALA A 170 4.99 -8.26 -2.16
N LEU A 171 5.17 -9.58 -1.95
CA LEU A 171 5.85 -10.46 -2.89
C LEU A 171 5.21 -10.42 -4.29
N LEU A 172 3.92 -10.07 -4.36
CA LEU A 172 3.23 -9.86 -5.64
C LEU A 172 3.83 -8.73 -6.49
N LEU A 173 4.58 -7.79 -5.92
CA LEU A 173 5.30 -6.77 -6.69
C LEU A 173 6.40 -7.39 -7.55
N GLN A 174 7.21 -8.30 -6.98
CA GLN A 174 8.27 -9.01 -7.70
C GLN A 174 7.67 -9.94 -8.75
N PHE A 175 6.64 -10.71 -8.38
CA PHE A 175 5.93 -11.55 -9.34
C PHE A 175 5.29 -10.72 -10.46
N GLY A 176 4.68 -9.58 -10.15
CA GLY A 176 4.11 -8.67 -11.13
C GLY A 176 5.15 -8.10 -12.09
N LEU A 177 6.32 -7.69 -11.57
CA LEU A 177 7.43 -7.22 -12.39
C LEU A 177 7.92 -8.31 -13.35
N ILE A 178 8.22 -9.50 -12.84
CA ILE A 178 8.69 -10.62 -13.66
C ILE A 178 7.66 -11.00 -14.71
N SER A 179 6.39 -11.12 -14.33
CA SER A 179 5.29 -11.43 -15.27
C SER A 179 5.18 -10.35 -16.35
N PHE A 180 5.23 -9.06 -15.98
CA PHE A 180 5.22 -7.97 -16.94
C PHE A 180 6.37 -8.08 -17.95
N LEU A 181 7.58 -8.39 -17.51
CA LEU A 181 8.74 -8.54 -18.38
C LEU A 181 8.61 -9.77 -19.31
N ILE A 182 8.05 -10.89 -18.82
CA ILE A 182 7.83 -12.10 -19.61
C ILE A 182 6.84 -11.81 -20.77
N PHE A 183 5.73 -11.15 -20.46
CA PHE A 183 4.66 -10.92 -21.44
C PHE A 183 4.88 -9.68 -22.31
N SER A 184 5.86 -8.82 -21.99
CA SER A 184 6.15 -7.62 -22.77
C SER A 184 7.30 -7.82 -23.77
N ASN A 185 6.98 -7.92 -25.06
CA ASN A 185 8.00 -8.04 -26.11
C ASN A 185 9.02 -6.88 -26.09
N LYS A 186 8.57 -5.68 -25.77
CA LYS A 186 9.42 -4.48 -25.72
C LYS A 186 10.41 -4.48 -24.54
N TYR A 187 9.96 -4.93 -23.36
CA TYR A 187 10.72 -4.81 -22.13
C TYR A 187 11.39 -6.12 -21.69
N ARG A 188 11.12 -7.26 -22.38
CA ARG A 188 11.76 -8.56 -22.10
C ARG A 188 13.29 -8.49 -22.12
N LYS A 189 13.88 -7.62 -22.94
CA LYS A 189 15.33 -7.38 -22.98
C LYS A 189 15.93 -6.95 -21.64
N LEU A 190 15.13 -6.43 -20.70
CA LEU A 190 15.59 -6.06 -19.37
C LEU A 190 16.03 -7.26 -18.52
N PHE A 191 15.67 -8.50 -18.88
CA PHE A 191 16.24 -9.69 -18.25
C PHE A 191 17.76 -9.79 -18.43
N GLY A 192 18.30 -9.22 -19.51
CA GLY A 192 19.76 -9.09 -19.71
C GLY A 192 20.40 -7.92 -18.96
N SER A 193 19.59 -7.08 -18.29
CA SER A 193 20.12 -5.92 -17.56
C SER A 193 20.61 -6.32 -16.17
N PRO A 194 21.86 -6.02 -15.77
CA PRO A 194 22.32 -6.28 -14.42
C PRO A 194 21.54 -5.50 -13.36
N TRP A 195 20.97 -4.36 -13.70
CA TRP A 195 20.23 -3.51 -12.79
C TRP A 195 18.93 -4.16 -12.27
N LEU A 196 18.24 -4.95 -13.11
CA LEU A 196 17.11 -5.75 -12.69
C LEU A 196 17.47 -6.73 -11.58
N TRP A 197 18.53 -7.50 -11.80
CA TRP A 197 18.99 -8.52 -10.85
C TRP A 197 19.54 -7.88 -9.58
N PHE A 198 20.20 -6.72 -9.72
CA PHE A 198 20.68 -5.95 -8.58
C PHE A 198 19.49 -5.44 -7.73
N SER A 199 18.40 -4.99 -8.36
CA SER A 199 17.17 -4.61 -7.67
C SER A 199 16.55 -5.79 -6.89
N ILE A 200 16.50 -6.97 -7.50
CA ILE A 200 15.98 -8.19 -6.86
C ILE A 200 16.89 -8.57 -5.67
N LEU A 201 18.21 -8.54 -5.85
CA LEU A 201 19.14 -8.81 -4.77
C LEU A 201 18.97 -7.86 -3.59
N ILE A 202 18.89 -6.56 -3.86
CA ILE A 202 18.63 -5.55 -2.81
C ILE A 202 17.31 -5.84 -2.09
N SER A 203 16.26 -6.16 -2.84
CA SER A 203 14.96 -6.52 -2.24
C SER A 203 15.10 -7.71 -1.28
N ILE A 204 15.79 -8.77 -1.69
CA ILE A 204 16.07 -9.96 -0.86
C ILE A 204 16.89 -9.58 0.38
N LEU A 205 17.89 -8.73 0.25
CA LEU A 205 18.68 -8.27 1.39
C LEU A 205 17.85 -7.48 2.40
N VAL A 206 16.93 -6.64 1.93
CA VAL A 206 16.01 -5.89 2.81
C VAL A 206 14.97 -6.81 3.46
N MET A 207 14.56 -7.89 2.80
CA MET A 207 13.67 -8.92 3.35
C MET A 207 14.38 -9.86 4.34
N PHE A 208 15.70 -9.95 4.29
CA PHE A 208 16.50 -10.95 4.99
C PHE A 208 16.21 -11.05 6.49
N PRO A 209 15.99 -9.95 7.25
CA PRO A 209 15.64 -10.03 8.66
C PRO A 209 14.40 -10.89 8.94
N VAL A 210 13.38 -10.83 8.07
CA VAL A 210 12.16 -11.64 8.21
C VAL A 210 12.45 -13.13 8.01
N PHE A 211 13.29 -13.48 7.02
CA PHE A 211 13.69 -14.86 6.79
C PHE A 211 14.53 -15.40 7.95
N LEU A 212 15.46 -14.58 8.46
CA LEU A 212 16.31 -14.95 9.60
C LEU A 212 15.47 -15.21 10.86
N TRP A 213 14.48 -14.34 11.13
CA TRP A 213 13.56 -14.53 12.24
C TRP A 213 12.77 -15.84 12.12
N ASN A 214 12.21 -16.11 10.94
CA ASN A 214 11.45 -17.33 10.68
C ASN A 214 12.34 -18.59 10.85
N TYR A 215 13.58 -18.54 10.38
CA TYR A 215 14.53 -19.63 10.57
C TYR A 215 14.78 -19.95 12.06
N HIS A 216 14.92 -18.92 12.91
CA HIS A 216 15.10 -19.10 14.35
C HIS A 216 13.83 -19.45 15.12
N HIS A 217 12.66 -19.39 14.49
CA HIS A 217 11.36 -19.66 15.10
C HIS A 217 10.60 -20.76 14.34
N ASP A 218 11.31 -21.77 13.82
CA ASP A 218 10.74 -22.96 13.15
C ASP A 218 9.72 -22.61 12.05
N PHE A 219 9.99 -21.51 11.32
CA PHE A 219 9.11 -20.97 10.28
C PHE A 219 7.69 -20.64 10.74
N ALA A 220 7.51 -20.34 12.01
CA ALA A 220 6.20 -20.15 12.64
C ALA A 220 5.30 -19.15 11.90
N SER A 221 5.85 -17.98 11.46
CA SER A 221 5.05 -16.98 10.74
C SER A 221 4.64 -17.47 9.34
N PHE A 222 5.53 -18.15 8.62
CA PHE A 222 5.20 -18.70 7.30
C PHE A 222 4.20 -19.84 7.39
N THR A 223 4.33 -20.72 8.38
CA THR A 223 3.39 -21.80 8.66
C THR A 223 2.01 -21.25 8.99
N PHE A 224 1.94 -20.23 9.87
CA PHE A 224 0.69 -19.56 10.20
C PHE A 224 0.00 -18.97 8.95
N GLN A 225 0.72 -18.29 8.08
CA GLN A 225 0.14 -17.68 6.88
C GLN A 225 -0.24 -18.70 5.81
N SER A 226 0.46 -19.81 5.68
CA SER A 226 0.25 -20.80 4.63
C SER A 226 -0.72 -21.93 5.00
N SER A 227 -0.62 -22.51 6.19
CA SER A 227 -1.41 -23.68 6.58
C SER A 227 -2.52 -23.35 7.57
N GLU A 228 -2.22 -22.64 8.66
CA GLU A 228 -3.21 -22.39 9.69
C GLU A 228 -4.31 -21.44 9.22
N ARG A 229 -3.91 -20.35 8.55
CA ARG A 229 -4.85 -19.36 8.02
C ARG A 229 -5.64 -19.87 6.80
N THR A 230 -5.10 -20.87 6.09
CA THR A 230 -5.74 -21.48 4.92
C THR A 230 -6.41 -22.83 5.25
N SER A 231 -6.27 -23.36 6.45
CA SER A 231 -6.91 -24.61 6.87
C SER A 231 -8.44 -24.58 6.69
N SER A 232 -9.06 -23.43 6.87
CA SER A 232 -10.48 -23.20 6.53
C SER A 232 -10.80 -23.31 5.03
N ILE A 233 -9.78 -23.24 4.15
CA ILE A 233 -9.95 -23.41 2.70
C ILE A 233 -10.04 -24.88 2.31
N SER A 234 -9.47 -25.79 3.10
CA SER A 234 -9.63 -27.25 2.89
C SER A 234 -11.08 -27.71 3.07
N GLU A 235 -11.88 -26.94 3.81
CA GLU A 235 -13.34 -27.09 3.90
C GLU A 235 -14.07 -26.13 2.95
N PHE A 236 -13.48 -25.80 1.79
CA PHE A 236 -14.02 -24.82 0.86
C PHE A 236 -15.43 -25.24 0.39
N LYS A 237 -16.43 -24.79 1.14
CA LYS A 237 -17.82 -24.78 0.74
C LYS A 237 -18.10 -23.40 0.16
N ILE A 238 -18.47 -23.34 -1.11
CA ILE A 238 -19.01 -22.11 -1.69
C ILE A 238 -20.28 -21.78 -0.90
N SER A 239 -20.13 -20.91 0.10
CA SER A 239 -21.25 -20.40 0.86
C SER A 239 -21.76 -19.15 0.15
N PRO A 240 -23.03 -19.12 -0.29
CA PRO A 240 -23.64 -17.89 -0.81
C PRO A 240 -23.47 -16.71 0.15
N THR A 241 -23.59 -16.95 1.45
CA THR A 241 -23.41 -15.94 2.50
C THR A 241 -22.02 -15.32 2.47
N ASN A 242 -20.97 -16.15 2.36
CA ASN A 242 -19.58 -15.65 2.28
C ASN A 242 -19.33 -14.90 0.98
N PHE A 243 -19.89 -15.38 -0.13
CA PHE A 243 -19.76 -14.71 -1.44
C PHE A 243 -20.45 -13.33 -1.41
N PHE A 244 -21.69 -13.25 -0.99
CA PHE A 244 -22.40 -11.96 -0.89
C PHE A 244 -21.81 -11.07 0.21
N GLY A 245 -21.31 -11.64 1.30
CA GLY A 245 -20.56 -10.93 2.33
C GLY A 245 -19.30 -10.27 1.79
N ALA A 246 -18.50 -10.97 0.97
CA ALA A 246 -17.32 -10.42 0.31
C ALA A 246 -17.69 -9.25 -0.64
N ILE A 247 -18.76 -9.38 -1.43
CA ILE A 247 -19.25 -8.29 -2.28
C ILE A 247 -19.69 -7.10 -1.44
N ALA A 248 -20.44 -7.33 -0.36
CA ALA A 248 -20.89 -6.27 0.54
C ALA A 248 -19.72 -5.51 1.18
N HIS A 249 -18.66 -6.22 1.61
CA HIS A 249 -17.43 -5.60 2.11
C HIS A 249 -16.73 -4.74 1.05
N GLN A 250 -16.63 -5.23 -0.19
CA GLN A 250 -16.04 -4.46 -1.28
C GLN A 250 -16.86 -3.20 -1.60
N LEU A 251 -18.18 -3.31 -1.62
CA LEU A 251 -19.08 -2.17 -1.79
C LEU A 251 -18.90 -1.13 -0.69
N LEU A 252 -18.79 -1.57 0.57
CA LEU A 252 -18.62 -0.68 1.71
C LEU A 252 -17.26 0.03 1.68
N LEU A 253 -16.18 -0.72 1.48
CA LEU A 253 -14.81 -0.18 1.54
C LEU A 253 -14.49 0.78 0.39
N LEU A 254 -14.99 0.49 -0.82
CA LEU A 254 -14.73 1.31 -2.01
C LEU A 254 -15.77 2.40 -2.24
N LEU A 255 -16.84 2.44 -1.45
CA LEU A 255 -18.09 3.16 -1.73
C LEU A 255 -18.83 2.58 -2.96
N PRO A 256 -20.17 2.48 -2.94
CA PRO A 256 -20.94 1.84 -4.02
C PRO A 256 -20.65 2.41 -5.41
N VAL A 257 -20.52 3.73 -5.50
CA VAL A 257 -20.27 4.42 -6.78
C VAL A 257 -18.92 4.03 -7.39
N LEU A 258 -17.83 4.03 -6.60
CA LEU A 258 -16.51 3.67 -7.08
C LEU A 258 -16.44 2.18 -7.48
N PHE A 259 -17.06 1.31 -6.69
CA PHE A 259 -17.18 -0.12 -7.00
C PHE A 259 -17.89 -0.36 -8.33
N LEU A 260 -19.02 0.28 -8.57
CA LEU A 260 -19.78 0.18 -9.82
C LEU A 260 -18.97 0.73 -11.02
N VAL A 261 -18.26 1.84 -10.82
CA VAL A 261 -17.38 2.40 -11.86
C VAL A 261 -16.25 1.40 -12.22
N ILE A 262 -15.62 0.79 -11.24
CA ILE A 262 -14.56 -0.22 -11.48
C ILE A 262 -15.14 -1.42 -12.24
N ILE A 263 -16.27 -1.97 -11.82
CA ILE A 263 -16.91 -3.11 -12.51
C ILE A 263 -17.27 -2.74 -13.94
N THR A 264 -17.97 -1.63 -14.16
CA THR A 264 -18.41 -1.24 -15.52
C THR A 264 -17.22 -1.01 -16.45
N PHE A 265 -16.15 -0.41 -15.91
CA PHE A 265 -14.92 -0.19 -16.66
C PHE A 265 -14.24 -1.51 -17.02
N THR A 266 -14.10 -2.42 -16.07
CA THR A 266 -13.50 -3.75 -16.27
C THR A 266 -14.27 -4.56 -17.31
N LEU A 267 -15.60 -4.62 -17.20
CA LEU A 267 -16.45 -5.31 -18.15
C LEU A 267 -16.36 -4.72 -19.57
N LYS A 268 -16.29 -3.40 -19.69
CA LYS A 268 -16.10 -2.70 -20.97
C LYS A 268 -14.76 -3.05 -21.61
N TYR A 269 -13.68 -3.16 -20.84
CA TYR A 269 -12.36 -3.52 -21.34
C TYR A 269 -12.26 -5.00 -21.72
N ILE A 270 -12.80 -5.89 -20.91
CA ILE A 270 -12.90 -7.33 -21.24
C ILE A 270 -13.66 -7.51 -22.55
N LYS A 271 -14.84 -6.89 -22.69
CA LYS A 271 -15.62 -6.95 -23.93
C LYS A 271 -14.83 -6.45 -25.15
N LYS A 272 -14.07 -5.35 -24.99
CA LYS A 272 -13.24 -4.80 -26.06
C LYS A 272 -12.02 -5.68 -26.39
N ALA A 273 -11.45 -6.38 -25.41
CA ALA A 273 -10.38 -7.33 -25.62
C ALA A 273 -10.88 -8.59 -26.33
N VAL A 274 -12.02 -9.16 -25.91
CA VAL A 274 -12.65 -10.35 -26.53
C VAL A 274 -13.10 -10.08 -27.98
N LEU A 275 -13.54 -8.86 -28.29
CA LEU A 275 -13.95 -8.52 -29.69
C LEU A 275 -12.77 -8.22 -30.63
N LYS A 276 -11.53 -8.25 -30.13
CA LYS A 276 -10.32 -8.08 -30.95
C LYS A 276 -9.61 -9.40 -31.30
N PHE A 277 -10.11 -10.51 -30.77
CA PHE A 277 -9.79 -11.89 -31.19
C PHE A 277 -10.90 -12.46 -32.05
#